data_8c39c0b7943d81e1950b6d0a8c371b55
#
_entry.id   8c39c0b7943d81e1950b6d0a8c371b55
#
_cell.length_a   1.000
_cell.length_b   1.000
_cell.length_c   1.000
_cell.angle_alpha   90.00
_cell.angle_beta   90.00
_cell.angle_gamma   90.00
#
_symmetry.space_group_name_H-M   'P 1'
#
loop_
_entity.id
_entity.type
_entity.pdbx_description
1 polymer ?
#
loop_
_entity_poly.entity_id
_entity_poly.type
_entity_poly.pdbx_seq_one_letter_code
_entity_poly.pdbx_strand_id
1 'polypeptide(L)'
;SYDSSRLTHYESAQYTDGKRKYEYSILDLYSRMYPSISEMAEYIDGDGDKPYILCEYCHAMGNGPGDLEDYFQFFDSHETTCGGFVWEWCDHAIYRGKAANCKDMYAYGGDSGETIHDGNFCMDGLVYPDRRPHTGLLEFKNINRPVRITGYDETNGVLTLHNYMDFTDIRDYLTMSYEVTCDGQVVTSGNIDVPS
;
A
#
# COMPACT_ATOMS: atom_id res chain seq x y z
N SER A 1 11.63 12.47 -25.00
CA SER A 1 11.27 11.25 -24.27
C SER A 1 11.15 10.07 -25.24
N TYR A 2 11.40 8.86 -24.78
CA TYR A 2 11.30 7.65 -25.60
C TYR A 2 9.83 7.29 -25.88
N ASP A 3 8.99 7.51 -24.89
CA ASP A 3 7.53 7.36 -24.98
C ASP A 3 6.87 8.62 -24.38
N SER A 4 6.21 9.40 -25.22
CA SER A 4 5.53 10.64 -24.82
C SER A 4 4.09 10.43 -24.37
N SER A 5 3.59 9.20 -24.41
CA SER A 5 2.22 8.88 -24.00
C SER A 5 2.07 8.60 -22.50
N ARG A 6 3.16 8.55 -21.75
CA ARG A 6 3.19 8.23 -20.33
C ARG A 6 3.79 9.36 -19.52
N LEU A 7 3.24 9.56 -18.32
CA LEU A 7 3.81 10.48 -17.34
C LEU A 7 5.18 9.99 -16.88
N THR A 8 6.08 10.94 -16.65
CA THR A 8 7.46 10.66 -16.26
C THR A 8 7.72 11.05 -14.81
N HIS A 9 8.46 10.22 -14.09
CA HIS A 9 9.01 10.58 -12.79
C HIS A 9 10.41 9.97 -12.62
N TYR A 10 11.19 10.57 -11.75
CA TYR A 10 12.48 10.08 -11.31
C TYR A 10 12.73 10.58 -9.89
N GLU A 11 12.67 9.69 -8.92
CA GLU A 11 12.74 10.03 -7.50
C GLU A 11 13.99 10.84 -7.13
N SER A 12 15.15 10.42 -7.64
CA SER A 12 16.40 11.09 -7.34
C SER A 12 16.59 12.45 -8.03
N ALA A 13 15.67 12.91 -8.88
CA ALA A 13 15.77 14.19 -9.55
C ALA A 13 15.73 15.40 -8.59
N GLN A 14 15.19 15.20 -7.40
CA GLN A 14 15.13 16.25 -6.36
C GLN A 14 16.41 16.36 -5.53
N TYR A 15 17.29 15.36 -5.56
CA TYR A 15 18.53 15.39 -4.81
C TYR A 15 19.62 16.16 -5.57
N THR A 16 20.28 17.09 -4.89
CA THR A 16 21.44 17.80 -5.39
C THR A 16 22.66 17.41 -4.57
N ASP A 17 23.64 16.77 -5.18
CA ASP A 17 24.90 16.38 -4.51
C ASP A 17 26.03 17.43 -4.63
N GLY A 18 25.68 18.65 -5.01
CA GLY A 18 26.60 19.75 -5.25
C GLY A 18 27.39 19.66 -6.57
N LYS A 19 27.40 18.52 -7.23
CA LYS A 19 28.07 18.29 -8.52
C LYS A 19 27.10 18.03 -9.66
N ARG A 20 25.90 17.56 -9.37
CA ARG A 20 24.85 17.28 -10.35
C ARG A 20 23.59 18.08 -9.99
N LYS A 21 23.13 18.87 -10.94
CA LYS A 21 21.78 19.41 -10.90
C LYS A 21 20.90 18.46 -11.70
N TYR A 22 19.92 17.86 -11.03
CA TYR A 22 18.89 17.11 -11.72
C TYR A 22 17.86 18.08 -12.28
N GLU A 23 17.40 17.81 -13.49
CA GLU A 23 16.41 18.64 -14.18
C GLU A 23 15.01 18.18 -13.79
N TYR A 24 14.53 18.70 -12.67
CA TYR A 24 13.20 18.37 -12.15
C TYR A 24 12.07 18.92 -13.02
N SER A 25 12.28 20.04 -13.71
CA SER A 25 11.24 20.71 -14.49
C SER A 25 10.69 19.87 -15.64
N ILE A 26 11.47 18.91 -16.14
CA ILE A 26 11.07 18.03 -17.25
C ILE A 26 10.23 16.82 -16.81
N LEU A 27 10.04 16.61 -15.52
CA LEU A 27 9.25 15.51 -14.99
C LEU A 27 7.80 15.94 -14.79
N ASP A 28 6.87 15.00 -15.00
CA ASP A 28 5.45 15.25 -14.83
C ASP A 28 5.00 15.08 -13.38
N LEU A 29 5.67 14.21 -12.62
CA LEU A 29 5.34 13.89 -11.22
C LEU A 29 6.50 14.23 -10.28
N TYR A 30 6.16 14.65 -9.07
CA TYR A 30 7.07 14.70 -7.93
C TYR A 30 7.06 13.34 -7.23
N SER A 31 8.22 12.75 -7.01
CA SER A 31 8.35 11.40 -6.46
C SER A 31 9.30 11.38 -5.26
N ARG A 32 8.92 10.68 -4.18
CA ARG A 32 9.73 10.50 -2.97
C ARG A 32 9.72 9.05 -2.52
N MET A 33 10.78 8.70 -1.81
CA MET A 33 11.01 7.42 -1.13
C MET A 33 10.95 7.65 0.38
N TYR A 34 10.06 6.95 1.06
CA TYR A 34 9.89 6.98 2.53
C TYR A 34 9.75 8.39 3.15
N PRO A 35 9.02 9.34 2.58
CA PRO A 35 8.77 10.60 3.27
C PRO A 35 7.85 10.36 4.46
N SER A 36 8.06 11.11 5.53
CA SER A 36 7.08 11.21 6.60
C SER A 36 5.82 11.97 6.16
N ILE A 37 4.71 11.79 6.86
CA ILE A 37 3.47 12.55 6.61
C ILE A 37 3.73 14.06 6.66
N SER A 38 4.57 14.53 7.61
CA SER A 38 4.92 15.95 7.72
C SER A 38 5.70 16.47 6.50
N GLU A 39 6.65 15.69 5.96
CA GLU A 39 7.38 16.08 4.74
C GLU A 39 6.46 16.11 3.51
N MET A 40 5.47 15.23 3.45
CA MET A 40 4.45 15.27 2.41
C MET A 40 3.59 16.52 2.52
N ALA A 41 3.12 16.85 3.73
CA ALA A 41 2.34 18.06 4.00
C ALA A 41 3.14 19.34 3.66
N GLU A 42 4.41 19.41 4.02
CA GLU A 42 5.29 20.55 3.68
C GLU A 42 5.37 20.79 2.16
N TYR A 43 5.43 19.76 1.35
CA TYR A 43 5.42 19.89 -0.10
C TYR A 43 4.06 20.40 -0.63
N ILE A 44 2.95 19.85 -0.11
CA ILE A 44 1.60 20.17 -0.58
C ILE A 44 1.17 21.56 -0.14
N ASP A 45 1.45 21.94 1.13
CA ASP A 45 1.12 23.24 1.70
C ASP A 45 2.06 24.37 1.21
N GLY A 46 3.20 23.98 0.61
CA GLY A 46 4.18 24.90 0.07
C GLY A 46 3.97 25.21 -1.42
N ASP A 47 5.06 25.30 -2.17
CA ASP A 47 5.07 25.61 -3.60
C ASP A 47 5.02 24.34 -4.49
N GLY A 48 4.47 23.24 -3.99
CA GLY A 48 4.34 21.98 -4.74
C GLY A 48 3.50 22.16 -6.00
N ASP A 49 4.14 22.02 -7.16
CA ASP A 49 3.57 22.31 -8.49
C ASP A 49 3.20 21.06 -9.30
N LYS A 50 3.46 19.87 -8.76
CA LYS A 50 3.26 18.60 -9.46
C LYS A 50 2.50 17.59 -8.60
N PRO A 51 1.77 16.66 -9.24
CA PRO A 51 1.16 15.53 -8.53
C PRO A 51 2.23 14.71 -7.79
N TYR A 52 1.93 14.31 -6.56
CA TYR A 52 2.86 13.65 -5.66
C TYR A 52 2.62 12.14 -5.61
N ILE A 53 3.64 11.36 -5.90
CA ILE A 53 3.61 9.90 -5.82
C ILE A 53 4.74 9.39 -4.92
N LEU A 54 4.46 8.38 -4.08
CA LEU A 54 5.48 7.70 -3.33
C LEU A 54 5.98 6.50 -4.13
N CYS A 55 7.21 6.58 -4.66
CA CYS A 55 7.80 5.45 -5.38
C CYS A 55 8.11 4.27 -4.44
N GLU A 56 8.32 4.56 -3.15
CA GLU A 56 8.43 3.58 -2.08
C GLU A 56 7.88 4.16 -0.77
N TYR A 57 7.11 3.37 -0.02
CA TYR A 57 6.69 3.70 1.34
C TYR A 57 6.40 2.44 2.15
N CYS A 58 6.27 2.57 3.46
CA CYS A 58 5.88 1.50 4.38
C CYS A 58 6.66 0.20 4.15
N HIS A 59 8.00 0.25 4.31
CA HIS A 59 8.92 -0.88 4.12
C HIS A 59 8.45 -2.12 4.88
N ALA A 60 8.20 -3.23 4.18
CA ALA A 60 7.53 -4.41 4.74
C ALA A 60 8.48 -5.39 5.47
N MET A 61 9.76 -5.07 5.60
CA MET A 61 10.73 -5.95 6.27
C MET A 61 10.40 -6.12 7.76
N GLY A 62 10.58 -7.32 8.27
CA GLY A 62 10.40 -7.63 9.70
C GLY A 62 8.95 -7.51 10.15
N ASN A 63 8.68 -6.56 11.04
CA ASN A 63 7.33 -6.27 11.56
C ASN A 63 6.56 -5.23 10.71
N GLY A 64 7.15 -4.77 9.60
CA GLY A 64 6.47 -3.90 8.65
C GLY A 64 5.40 -4.64 7.83
N PRO A 65 4.68 -3.89 6.98
CA PRO A 65 4.64 -2.44 6.95
C PRO A 65 3.83 -1.83 8.11
N GLY A 66 4.20 -0.60 8.53
CA GLY A 66 3.46 0.19 9.52
C GLY A 66 2.85 1.45 8.88
N ASP A 67 2.06 2.18 9.67
CA ASP A 67 1.49 3.50 9.35
C ASP A 67 0.65 3.55 8.04
N LEU A 68 0.24 2.40 7.51
CA LEU A 68 -0.51 2.30 6.26
C LEU A 68 -1.81 3.11 6.28
N GLU A 69 -2.52 3.12 7.42
CA GLU A 69 -3.78 3.89 7.56
C GLU A 69 -3.51 5.40 7.51
N ASP A 70 -2.45 5.88 8.16
CA ASP A 70 -2.11 7.30 8.18
C ASP A 70 -1.77 7.80 6.77
N TYR A 71 -1.00 7.02 6.01
CA TYR A 71 -0.75 7.33 4.59
C TYR A 71 -2.03 7.26 3.75
N PHE A 72 -2.88 6.26 3.96
CA PHE A 72 -4.15 6.17 3.23
C PHE A 72 -5.03 7.39 3.47
N GLN A 73 -5.20 7.81 4.73
CA GLN A 73 -5.97 9.01 5.09
C GLN A 73 -5.36 10.27 4.48
N PHE A 74 -4.03 10.35 4.45
CA PHE A 74 -3.35 11.46 3.81
C PHE A 74 -3.61 11.50 2.30
N PHE A 75 -3.50 10.38 1.60
CA PHE A 75 -3.78 10.30 0.17
C PHE A 75 -5.22 10.68 -0.14
N ASP A 76 -6.18 10.17 0.64
CA ASP A 76 -7.61 10.44 0.44
C ASP A 76 -7.98 11.91 0.68
N SER A 77 -7.28 12.57 1.59
CA SER A 77 -7.56 13.96 1.97
C SER A 77 -6.89 15.03 1.12
N HIS A 78 -5.99 14.66 0.18
CA HIS A 78 -5.21 15.61 -0.62
C HIS A 78 -5.24 15.26 -2.11
N GLU A 79 -5.97 16.05 -2.90
CA GLU A 79 -6.18 15.85 -4.35
C GLU A 79 -4.89 15.82 -5.18
N THR A 80 -3.80 16.38 -4.67
CA THR A 80 -2.50 16.40 -5.34
C THR A 80 -1.71 15.10 -5.17
N THR A 81 -2.15 14.19 -4.30
CA THR A 81 -1.49 12.90 -4.10
C THR A 81 -2.01 11.83 -5.05
N CYS A 82 -1.09 11.02 -5.59
CA CYS A 82 -1.41 9.91 -6.48
C CYS A 82 -1.32 8.54 -5.79
N GLY A 83 -1.08 8.51 -4.45
CA GLY A 83 -0.81 7.28 -3.72
C GLY A 83 0.66 6.87 -3.77
N GLY A 84 0.92 5.57 -3.59
CA GLY A 84 2.29 5.06 -3.51
C GLY A 84 2.41 3.56 -3.65
N PHE A 85 3.67 3.08 -3.67
CA PHE A 85 4.00 1.67 -3.79
C PHE A 85 4.69 1.20 -2.51
N VAL A 86 4.07 0.24 -1.81
CA VAL A 86 4.70 -0.40 -0.64
C VAL A 86 5.96 -1.14 -1.11
N TRP A 87 7.05 -0.94 -0.42
CA TRP A 87 8.28 -1.70 -0.62
C TRP A 87 8.31 -2.89 0.35
N GLU A 88 8.17 -4.15 -0.15
CA GLU A 88 7.86 -4.45 -1.55
C GLU A 88 6.87 -5.62 -1.67
N TRP A 89 6.67 -6.12 -2.89
CA TRP A 89 5.66 -7.16 -3.12
C TRP A 89 6.04 -8.52 -2.56
N CYS A 90 7.27 -8.98 -2.76
CA CYS A 90 7.62 -10.37 -2.51
C CYS A 90 9.02 -10.53 -1.94
N ASP A 91 9.17 -11.31 -0.88
CA ASP A 91 10.47 -11.74 -0.40
C ASP A 91 11.30 -12.38 -1.51
N HIS A 92 12.55 -11.91 -1.68
CA HIS A 92 13.48 -12.42 -2.66
C HIS A 92 14.34 -13.53 -2.08
N ALA A 93 13.88 -14.78 -2.18
CA ALA A 93 14.63 -15.93 -1.70
C ALA A 93 14.45 -17.14 -2.61
N ILE A 94 15.45 -18.00 -2.62
CA ILE A 94 15.50 -19.20 -3.47
C ILE A 94 15.18 -20.43 -2.62
N TYR A 95 14.17 -21.20 -3.02
CA TYR A 95 13.81 -22.44 -2.35
C TYR A 95 14.93 -23.48 -2.45
N ARG A 96 15.32 -24.04 -1.32
CA ARG A 96 16.39 -25.05 -1.18
C ARG A 96 15.91 -26.42 -0.71
N GLY A 97 14.61 -26.65 -0.70
CA GLY A 97 14.03 -27.90 -0.21
C GLY A 97 13.56 -27.80 1.24
N LYS A 98 13.53 -28.92 1.92
CA LYS A 98 13.08 -28.99 3.32
C LYS A 98 14.24 -29.23 4.27
N ALA A 99 14.21 -28.53 5.40
CA ALA A 99 15.09 -28.79 6.51
C ALA A 99 14.74 -30.12 7.23
N ALA A 100 15.59 -30.56 8.14
CA ALA A 100 15.37 -31.80 8.91
C ALA A 100 14.06 -31.81 9.73
N ASN A 101 13.54 -30.66 10.08
CA ASN A 101 12.24 -30.46 10.76
C ASN A 101 11.03 -30.35 9.80
N CYS A 102 11.21 -30.71 8.53
CA CYS A 102 10.23 -30.65 7.44
C CYS A 102 9.74 -29.24 7.08
N LYS A 103 10.33 -28.16 7.61
CA LYS A 103 10.03 -26.78 7.19
C LYS A 103 10.73 -26.47 5.89
N ASP A 104 10.07 -25.64 5.07
CA ASP A 104 10.67 -25.11 3.85
C ASP A 104 11.88 -24.24 4.17
N MET A 105 12.92 -24.39 3.37
CA MET A 105 14.19 -23.71 3.55
C MET A 105 14.46 -22.82 2.32
N TYR A 106 14.78 -21.57 2.59
CA TYR A 106 15.06 -20.56 1.58
C TYR A 106 16.45 -19.97 1.81
N ALA A 107 17.17 -19.72 0.72
CA ALA A 107 18.46 -19.06 0.72
C ALA A 107 18.31 -17.62 0.21
N TYR A 108 18.95 -16.68 0.88
CA TYR A 108 19.00 -15.27 0.52
C TYR A 108 20.32 -14.65 1.01
N GLY A 109 20.60 -13.42 0.62
CA GLY A 109 21.68 -12.53 1.06
C GLY A 109 22.94 -13.19 1.66
N GLY A 110 23.85 -13.71 0.81
CA GLY A 110 25.09 -14.38 1.21
C GLY A 110 25.03 -15.91 1.32
N ASP A 111 23.82 -16.49 1.37
CA ASP A 111 23.64 -17.94 1.58
C ASP A 111 24.13 -18.81 0.38
N SER A 112 24.34 -18.21 -0.78
CA SER A 112 24.86 -18.90 -1.97
C SER A 112 26.36 -18.68 -2.15
N GLY A 113 27.03 -18.03 -1.19
CA GLY A 113 28.47 -17.77 -1.20
C GLY A 113 28.90 -16.49 -1.91
N GLU A 114 27.93 -15.64 -2.27
CA GLU A 114 28.22 -14.31 -2.79
C GLU A 114 28.85 -13.42 -1.70
N THR A 115 29.83 -12.61 -2.09
CA THR A 115 30.57 -11.72 -1.16
C THR A 115 29.99 -10.31 -1.09
N ILE A 116 29.16 -9.92 -2.07
CA ILE A 116 28.50 -8.61 -2.11
C ILE A 116 27.01 -8.86 -1.95
N HIS A 117 26.48 -8.52 -0.78
CA HIS A 117 25.06 -8.69 -0.43
C HIS A 117 24.70 -7.82 0.78
N ASP A 118 23.41 -7.53 0.96
CA ASP A 118 22.87 -6.75 2.07
C ASP A 118 22.10 -7.60 3.09
N GLY A 119 22.46 -8.89 3.22
CA GLY A 119 21.87 -9.81 4.19
C GLY A 119 20.37 -10.03 3.95
N ASN A 120 19.57 -9.67 4.95
CA ASN A 120 18.10 -9.84 4.88
C ASN A 120 17.34 -8.66 4.26
N PHE A 121 18.02 -7.66 3.67
CA PHE A 121 17.38 -6.55 2.93
C PHE A 121 16.85 -6.98 1.55
N CYS A 122 16.35 -8.17 1.47
CA CYS A 122 15.62 -8.77 0.35
C CYS A 122 14.44 -9.63 0.88
N MET A 123 14.22 -9.60 2.22
CA MET A 123 13.13 -10.28 2.92
C MET A 123 12.16 -9.23 3.44
N ASP A 124 11.59 -8.48 2.53
CA ASP A 124 10.83 -7.26 2.74
C ASP A 124 9.52 -7.21 1.94
N GLY A 125 9.05 -8.39 1.53
CA GLY A 125 7.83 -8.54 0.77
C GLY A 125 6.55 -8.52 1.61
N LEU A 126 5.45 -8.15 0.96
CA LEU A 126 4.08 -8.37 1.46
C LEU A 126 3.69 -9.85 1.39
N VAL A 127 4.38 -10.62 0.56
CA VAL A 127 4.20 -12.08 0.46
C VAL A 127 5.53 -12.80 0.62
N TYR A 128 5.47 -14.03 1.12
CA TYR A 128 6.58 -14.97 1.14
C TYR A 128 7.04 -15.36 -0.29
N PRO A 129 8.20 -15.98 -0.46
CA PRO A 129 8.67 -16.41 -1.78
C PRO A 129 7.70 -17.36 -2.50
N ASP A 130 6.90 -18.13 -1.75
CA ASP A 130 5.86 -19.03 -2.25
C ASP A 130 4.50 -18.35 -2.46
N ARG A 131 4.45 -17.03 -2.35
CA ARG A 131 3.26 -16.17 -2.51
C ARG A 131 2.21 -16.28 -1.41
N ARG A 132 2.45 -16.98 -0.34
CA ARG A 132 1.58 -16.89 0.85
C ARG A 132 1.65 -15.47 1.42
N PRO A 133 0.54 -14.91 1.91
CA PRO A 133 0.55 -13.57 2.48
C PRO A 133 1.32 -13.51 3.80
N HIS A 134 2.12 -12.46 3.97
CA HIS A 134 2.53 -11.98 5.29
C HIS A 134 1.34 -11.32 6.00
N THR A 135 1.41 -11.16 7.31
CA THR A 135 0.39 -10.44 8.09
C THR A 135 0.20 -9.00 7.57
N GLY A 136 1.28 -8.35 7.15
CA GLY A 136 1.24 -7.01 6.59
C GLY A 136 0.39 -6.89 5.32
N LEU A 137 0.33 -7.93 4.48
CA LEU A 137 -0.57 -7.92 3.32
C LEU A 137 -2.04 -7.93 3.72
N LEU A 138 -2.39 -8.63 4.81
CA LEU A 138 -3.78 -8.66 5.30
C LEU A 138 -4.20 -7.29 5.82
N GLU A 139 -3.30 -6.58 6.49
CA GLU A 139 -3.51 -5.20 6.92
C GLU A 139 -3.62 -4.26 5.72
N PHE A 140 -2.69 -4.35 4.76
CA PHE A 140 -2.73 -3.57 3.52
C PHE A 140 -4.04 -3.79 2.75
N LYS A 141 -4.52 -5.04 2.64
CA LYS A 141 -5.82 -5.36 2.05
C LYS A 141 -6.98 -4.69 2.81
N ASN A 142 -6.93 -4.72 4.15
CA ASN A 142 -7.97 -4.12 4.98
C ASN A 142 -8.03 -2.60 4.81
N ILE A 143 -6.86 -1.94 4.76
CA ILE A 143 -6.77 -0.50 4.60
C ILE A 143 -7.20 -0.05 3.20
N ASN A 144 -6.80 -0.77 2.16
CA ASN A 144 -7.12 -0.42 0.77
C ASN A 144 -8.47 -0.99 0.29
N ARG A 145 -9.35 -1.41 1.20
CA ARG A 145 -10.69 -1.85 0.78
C ARG A 145 -11.47 -0.68 0.19
N PRO A 146 -12.10 -0.87 -0.98
CA PRO A 146 -12.69 0.23 -1.74
C PRO A 146 -13.95 0.83 -1.11
N VAL A 147 -14.57 0.11 -0.17
CA VAL A 147 -15.74 0.60 0.57
C VAL A 147 -15.54 0.34 2.05
N ARG A 148 -15.79 1.35 2.87
CA ARG A 148 -15.68 1.26 4.32
C ARG A 148 -16.97 1.67 5.01
N ILE A 149 -17.26 1.03 6.15
CA ILE A 149 -18.29 1.51 7.07
C ILE A 149 -17.66 2.65 7.87
N THR A 150 -18.26 3.85 7.78
CA THR A 150 -17.79 5.06 8.43
C THR A 150 -18.67 5.51 9.58
N GLY A 151 -19.85 4.91 9.75
CA GLY A 151 -20.74 5.20 10.85
C GLY A 151 -21.80 4.14 11.08
N TYR A 152 -22.29 4.09 12.32
CA TYR A 152 -23.41 3.26 12.72
C TYR A 152 -24.31 4.02 13.71
N ASP A 153 -25.58 4.18 13.35
CA ASP A 153 -26.63 4.71 14.22
C ASP A 153 -27.39 3.52 14.85
N GLU A 154 -27.08 3.18 16.08
CA GLU A 154 -27.70 2.09 16.81
C GLU A 154 -29.21 2.29 17.02
N THR A 155 -29.66 3.54 17.15
CA THR A 155 -31.06 3.87 17.43
C THR A 155 -31.94 3.54 16.24
N ASN A 156 -31.47 3.84 15.05
CA ASN A 156 -32.22 3.68 13.81
C ASN A 156 -31.75 2.46 12.98
N GLY A 157 -30.70 1.78 13.41
CA GLY A 157 -30.11 0.65 12.69
C GLY A 157 -29.53 1.05 11.32
N VAL A 158 -28.94 2.24 11.22
CA VAL A 158 -28.42 2.79 9.96
C VAL A 158 -26.90 2.67 9.91
N LEU A 159 -26.38 2.03 8.86
CA LEU A 159 -24.95 2.01 8.52
C LEU A 159 -24.67 3.08 7.48
N THR A 160 -23.59 3.83 7.70
CA THR A 160 -23.03 4.77 6.72
C THR A 160 -21.85 4.12 6.03
N LEU A 161 -21.87 4.10 4.71
CA LEU A 161 -20.78 3.60 3.87
C LEU A 161 -20.12 4.77 3.15
N HIS A 162 -18.78 4.66 2.99
CA HIS A 162 -18.03 5.54 2.11
C HIS A 162 -17.42 4.72 0.97
N ASN A 163 -17.64 5.20 -0.27
CA ASN A 163 -17.06 4.62 -1.48
C ASN A 163 -15.78 5.39 -1.84
N TYR A 164 -14.63 4.71 -1.76
CA TYR A 164 -13.32 5.26 -2.12
C TYR A 164 -12.95 5.05 -3.60
N MET A 165 -13.89 4.52 -4.40
CA MET A 165 -13.67 4.31 -5.83
C MET A 165 -14.20 5.52 -6.62
N ASP A 166 -13.32 6.37 -7.13
CA ASP A 166 -13.67 7.62 -7.82
C ASP A 166 -14.47 7.41 -9.12
N PHE A 167 -14.31 6.26 -9.76
CA PHE A 167 -14.83 5.98 -11.11
C PHE A 167 -15.79 4.79 -11.18
N THR A 168 -16.15 4.20 -10.02
CA THR A 168 -16.97 2.98 -9.98
C THR A 168 -18.13 3.14 -8.99
N ASP A 169 -19.36 2.92 -9.47
CA ASP A 169 -20.53 2.84 -8.61
C ASP A 169 -20.45 1.54 -7.78
N ILE A 170 -20.70 1.63 -6.47
CA ILE A 170 -20.62 0.48 -5.58
C ILE A 170 -21.61 -0.63 -5.95
N ARG A 171 -22.73 -0.30 -6.59
CA ARG A 171 -23.73 -1.26 -7.08
C ARG A 171 -23.17 -2.23 -8.14
N ASP A 172 -22.18 -1.76 -8.91
CA ASP A 172 -21.53 -2.57 -9.94
C ASP A 172 -20.41 -3.47 -9.38
N TYR A 173 -20.03 -3.23 -8.13
CA TYR A 173 -18.86 -3.85 -7.50
C TYR A 173 -19.22 -4.75 -6.30
N LEU A 174 -20.22 -4.35 -5.48
CA LEU A 174 -20.53 -5.01 -4.22
C LEU A 174 -21.83 -5.78 -4.26
N THR A 175 -21.87 -6.84 -3.44
CA THR A 175 -23.11 -7.42 -2.89
C THR A 175 -23.06 -7.28 -1.37
N MET A 176 -24.19 -6.97 -0.75
CA MET A 176 -24.27 -6.79 0.70
C MET A 176 -25.16 -7.85 1.33
N SER A 177 -24.67 -8.44 2.40
CA SER A 177 -25.46 -9.31 3.27
C SER A 177 -25.22 -8.94 4.73
N TYR A 178 -26.18 -9.27 5.59
CA TYR A 178 -26.04 -9.08 7.02
C TYR A 178 -26.40 -10.34 7.79
N GLU A 179 -25.82 -10.46 8.97
CA GLU A 179 -26.15 -11.46 9.95
C GLU A 179 -26.19 -10.80 11.33
N VAL A 180 -27.27 -11.01 12.06
CA VAL A 180 -27.41 -10.58 13.44
C VAL A 180 -27.24 -11.79 14.33
N THR A 181 -26.30 -11.72 15.26
CA THR A 181 -26.01 -12.80 16.20
C THR A 181 -26.29 -12.35 17.64
N CYS A 182 -26.73 -13.28 18.46
CA CYS A 182 -26.86 -13.12 19.90
C CYS A 182 -26.17 -14.33 20.56
N ASP A 183 -25.19 -14.08 21.43
CA ASP A 183 -24.38 -15.12 22.09
C ASP A 183 -23.83 -16.18 21.12
N GLY A 184 -23.39 -15.75 19.92
CA GLY A 184 -22.86 -16.62 18.90
C GLY A 184 -23.90 -17.41 18.08
N GLN A 185 -25.18 -17.22 18.35
CA GLN A 185 -26.28 -17.84 17.58
C GLN A 185 -26.87 -16.83 16.60
N VAL A 186 -27.05 -17.24 15.35
CA VAL A 186 -27.69 -16.41 14.32
C VAL A 186 -29.16 -16.23 14.66
N VAL A 187 -29.59 -14.99 14.84
CA VAL A 187 -30.98 -14.60 15.10
C VAL A 187 -31.69 -14.30 13.79
N THR A 188 -31.03 -13.58 12.89
CA THR A 188 -31.55 -13.27 11.55
C THR A 188 -30.41 -12.96 10.60
N SER A 189 -30.66 -13.18 9.32
CA SER A 189 -29.74 -12.82 8.25
C SER A 189 -30.52 -12.44 6.98
N GLY A 190 -29.89 -11.73 6.07
CA GLY A 190 -30.49 -11.36 4.80
C GLY A 190 -29.55 -10.64 3.87
N ASN A 191 -30.07 -10.26 2.70
CA ASN A 191 -29.37 -9.41 1.76
C ASN A 191 -29.91 -7.98 1.85
N ILE A 192 -29.05 -7.02 1.52
CA ILE A 192 -29.38 -5.60 1.47
C ILE A 192 -29.09 -5.11 0.06
N ASP A 193 -29.99 -4.35 -0.52
CA ASP A 193 -29.74 -3.67 -1.77
C ASP A 193 -28.64 -2.61 -1.56
N VAL A 194 -27.65 -2.63 -2.46
CA VAL A 194 -26.53 -1.68 -2.38
C VAL A 194 -27.07 -0.29 -2.77
N PRO A 195 -26.89 0.73 -1.93
CA PRO A 195 -27.36 2.09 -2.25
C PRO A 195 -26.56 2.69 -3.41
N SER A 196 -27.16 3.67 -4.08
CA SER A 196 -26.49 4.48 -5.13
C SER A 196 -25.67 5.61 -4.52
#